data_a0bc872b6960ffae79f10c45c6957e22
#
_entry.id   a0bc872b6960ffae79f10c45c6957e22
#
_cell.length_a   1.000
_cell.length_b   1.000
_cell.length_c   1.000
_cell.angle_alpha   90.00
_cell.angle_beta   90.00
_cell.angle_gamma   90.00
#
_symmetry.space_group_name_H-M   'P 1'
#
loop_
_entity.id
_entity.type
_entity.pdbx_description
1 polymer ?
#
loop_
_entity_poly.entity_id
_entity_poly.type
_entity_poly.pdbx_seq_one_letter_code
_entity_poly.pdbx_strand_id
1 'polypeptide(L)'
;CIIVSAGPSLNKNIKNLKRAVGHACIIACDTALKPLKKAGIKPDFFLIVDPRKPETLIDFEFVQDIPAVVHFSVPNYILEKHKGKKFFYWDGDNFVYNALVYAKDIEHKTISYEESLGILPTGGSVATSAFSFACGMGAKTIILIGQDLAYTDNKTHADGTFKDKMDKIDTSSENNYIEVESIDGGKVKTIYNLKMYLEWFEDQIQKYPNINVIDATEGGALIHGSKVMPLQQAIQKECLAEWNAKEAVERIPKLLDKDDVERLDEYLQKVSENTEEVKDKIKDGIKCYKRLLSLSKNKNVTNKKIKQVLKNIKKINNYLDSNEVSLLATGCLQDIEYSIRTGMYAYKDSINDELNEVAKNGISYLEKLYAMVALLEPELKKNFCQEDNCGELKE
;
A
#
# COMPACT_ATOMS: atom_id res chain seq x y z
N CYS A 1 11.82 -10.52 -14.68
CA CYS A 1 10.60 -10.69 -13.88
C CYS A 1 9.36 -10.52 -14.76
N ILE A 2 8.29 -11.26 -14.47
CA ILE A 2 6.97 -11.09 -15.11
C ILE A 2 5.98 -10.72 -14.04
N ILE A 3 5.37 -9.54 -14.13
CA ILE A 3 4.34 -9.06 -13.20
C ILE A 3 2.97 -9.40 -13.80
N VAL A 4 2.19 -10.17 -13.04
CA VAL A 4 0.87 -10.63 -13.46
C VAL A 4 -0.20 -9.86 -12.72
N SER A 5 -0.82 -8.92 -13.40
CA SER A 5 -1.99 -8.17 -12.93
C SER A 5 -3.28 -8.83 -13.42
N ALA A 6 -4.41 -8.35 -12.91
CA ALA A 6 -5.71 -8.99 -13.13
C ALA A 6 -6.64 -8.21 -14.06
N GLY A 7 -6.08 -7.39 -14.96
CA GLY A 7 -6.86 -6.69 -15.97
C GLY A 7 -7.47 -7.64 -17.01
N PRO A 8 -8.49 -7.21 -17.76
CA PRO A 8 -9.24 -8.06 -18.69
C PRO A 8 -8.40 -8.72 -19.75
N SER A 9 -7.34 -8.07 -20.21
CA SER A 9 -6.43 -8.58 -21.25
C SER A 9 -5.68 -9.84 -20.82
N LEU A 10 -5.55 -10.12 -19.51
CA LEU A 10 -4.95 -11.36 -19.01
C LEU A 10 -5.62 -12.61 -19.59
N ASN A 11 -6.90 -12.55 -19.92
CA ASN A 11 -7.62 -13.64 -20.57
C ASN A 11 -7.03 -14.04 -21.91
N LYS A 12 -6.40 -13.09 -22.65
CA LYS A 12 -5.85 -13.30 -23.98
C LYS A 12 -4.57 -14.12 -23.93
N ASN A 13 -3.71 -13.87 -22.96
CA ASN A 13 -2.32 -14.34 -22.99
C ASN A 13 -1.88 -15.19 -21.78
N ILE A 14 -2.71 -15.37 -20.76
CA ILE A 14 -2.36 -16.15 -19.56
C ILE A 14 -1.84 -17.56 -19.87
N LYS A 15 -2.34 -18.21 -20.94
CA LYS A 15 -1.88 -19.54 -21.34
C LYS A 15 -0.43 -19.55 -21.82
N ASN A 16 0.04 -18.45 -22.43
CA ASN A 16 1.41 -18.31 -22.91
C ASN A 16 2.40 -18.21 -21.75
N LEU A 17 1.95 -17.71 -20.57
CA LEU A 17 2.78 -17.58 -19.38
C LEU A 17 3.38 -18.92 -18.90
N LYS A 18 2.75 -20.07 -19.21
CA LYS A 18 3.29 -21.39 -18.88
C LYS A 18 4.72 -21.61 -19.40
N ARG A 19 5.08 -20.95 -20.50
CA ARG A 19 6.42 -21.06 -21.10
C ARG A 19 7.50 -20.33 -20.33
N ALA A 20 7.12 -19.42 -19.44
CA ALA A 20 8.05 -18.67 -18.60
C ALA A 20 8.31 -19.34 -17.25
N VAL A 21 7.50 -20.34 -16.87
CA VAL A 21 7.69 -21.07 -15.60
C VAL A 21 9.07 -21.76 -15.59
N GLY A 22 9.86 -21.48 -14.56
CA GLY A 22 11.24 -21.95 -14.44
C GLY A 22 12.27 -21.17 -15.26
N HIS A 23 11.84 -20.11 -15.98
CA HIS A 23 12.73 -19.27 -16.80
C HIS A 23 12.59 -17.77 -16.48
N ALA A 24 11.65 -17.40 -15.66
CA ALA A 24 11.46 -16.03 -15.18
C ALA A 24 10.87 -16.05 -13.77
N CYS A 25 11.17 -15.02 -12.98
CA CYS A 25 10.49 -14.78 -11.72
C CYS A 25 9.07 -14.27 -12.00
N ILE A 26 8.05 -15.06 -11.68
CA ILE A 26 6.64 -14.72 -11.88
C ILE A 26 6.10 -14.14 -10.58
N ILE A 27 5.71 -12.86 -10.62
CA ILE A 27 5.19 -12.10 -9.47
C ILE A 27 3.71 -11.83 -9.72
N ALA A 28 2.82 -12.38 -8.90
CA ALA A 28 1.39 -12.17 -9.04
C ALA A 28 0.87 -11.05 -8.14
N CYS A 29 0.03 -10.17 -8.68
CA CYS A 29 -0.87 -9.40 -7.85
C CYS A 29 -1.94 -10.33 -7.25
N ASP A 30 -2.35 -10.08 -6.02
CA ASP A 30 -3.28 -10.92 -5.27
C ASP A 30 -4.55 -11.32 -6.06
N THR A 31 -5.15 -10.38 -6.77
CA THR A 31 -6.36 -10.61 -7.57
C THR A 31 -6.11 -11.57 -8.76
N ALA A 32 -4.87 -11.70 -9.23
CA ALA A 32 -4.51 -12.61 -10.33
C ALA A 32 -4.34 -14.07 -9.88
N LEU A 33 -4.28 -14.37 -8.58
CA LEU A 33 -4.05 -15.72 -8.05
C LEU A 33 -5.09 -16.74 -8.52
N LYS A 34 -6.38 -16.37 -8.54
CA LYS A 34 -7.45 -17.28 -9.00
C LYS A 34 -7.39 -17.59 -10.48
N PRO A 35 -7.22 -16.61 -11.41
CA PRO A 35 -6.94 -16.88 -12.81
C PRO A 35 -5.71 -17.77 -13.03
N LEU A 36 -4.61 -17.52 -12.31
CA LEU A 36 -3.38 -18.30 -12.39
C LEU A 36 -3.62 -19.75 -11.94
N LYS A 37 -4.33 -19.97 -10.79
CA LYS A 37 -4.73 -21.30 -10.36
C LYS A 37 -5.51 -22.05 -11.45
N LYS A 38 -6.51 -21.38 -12.04
CA LYS A 38 -7.33 -21.97 -13.12
C LYS A 38 -6.50 -22.33 -14.35
N ALA A 39 -5.46 -21.53 -14.65
CA ALA A 39 -4.53 -21.80 -15.73
C ALA A 39 -3.48 -22.88 -15.38
N GLY A 40 -3.38 -23.34 -14.12
CA GLY A 40 -2.38 -24.27 -13.64
C GLY A 40 -0.96 -23.68 -13.67
N ILE A 41 -0.85 -22.39 -13.36
CA ILE A 41 0.43 -21.64 -13.31
C ILE A 41 0.64 -21.15 -11.91
N LYS A 42 1.68 -21.66 -11.24
CA LYS A 42 2.07 -21.24 -9.90
C LYS A 42 3.07 -20.10 -10.00
N PRO A 43 2.77 -18.91 -9.45
CA PRO A 43 3.73 -17.83 -9.40
C PRO A 43 4.80 -18.10 -8.35
N ASP A 44 5.95 -17.43 -8.47
CA ASP A 44 7.06 -17.53 -7.53
C ASP A 44 6.83 -16.67 -6.28
N PHE A 45 6.13 -15.55 -6.46
CA PHE A 45 5.70 -14.64 -5.40
C PHE A 45 4.30 -14.13 -5.68
N PHE A 46 3.60 -13.75 -4.62
CA PHE A 46 2.44 -12.87 -4.77
C PHE A 46 2.52 -11.69 -3.81
N LEU A 47 1.96 -10.56 -4.23
CA LEU A 47 1.87 -9.36 -3.42
C LEU A 47 0.44 -9.13 -2.95
N ILE A 48 0.32 -8.62 -1.72
CA ILE A 48 -0.93 -8.19 -1.12
C ILE A 48 -0.72 -6.89 -0.33
N VAL A 49 -1.61 -5.90 -0.53
CA VAL A 49 -1.47 -4.55 0.02
C VAL A 49 -2.71 -4.11 0.79
N ASP A 50 -3.89 -4.40 0.27
CA ASP A 50 -5.14 -3.79 0.71
C ASP A 50 -5.59 -4.34 2.08
N PRO A 51 -5.84 -3.48 3.08
CA PRO A 51 -6.31 -3.89 4.41
C PRO A 51 -7.72 -4.47 4.43
N ARG A 52 -8.48 -4.32 3.34
CA ARG A 52 -9.88 -4.79 3.25
C ARG A 52 -10.06 -6.00 2.33
N LYS A 53 -9.01 -6.81 2.15
CA LYS A 53 -9.11 -8.03 1.33
C LYS A 53 -9.89 -9.14 2.06
N PRO A 54 -10.78 -9.86 1.35
CA PRO A 54 -11.46 -11.00 1.94
C PRO A 54 -10.50 -12.19 2.15
N GLU A 55 -10.70 -12.93 3.22
CA GLU A 55 -9.92 -14.15 3.51
C GLU A 55 -9.91 -15.14 2.34
N THR A 56 -11.02 -15.23 1.58
CA THR A 56 -11.15 -16.12 0.42
C THR A 56 -10.14 -15.84 -0.70
N LEU A 57 -9.37 -14.76 -0.59
CA LEU A 57 -8.30 -14.44 -1.52
C LEU A 57 -7.13 -15.42 -1.40
N ILE A 58 -6.84 -15.88 -0.17
CA ILE A 58 -5.73 -16.78 0.15
C ILE A 58 -6.19 -18.10 0.78
N ASP A 59 -7.50 -18.28 0.99
CA ASP A 59 -8.07 -19.48 1.61
C ASP A 59 -8.20 -20.62 0.59
N PHE A 60 -7.08 -21.02 -0.02
CA PHE A 60 -7.02 -22.18 -0.87
C PHE A 60 -5.58 -22.73 -0.94
N GLU A 61 -5.48 -24.07 -0.96
CA GLU A 61 -4.23 -24.82 -0.88
C GLU A 61 -3.13 -24.34 -1.87
N PHE A 62 -3.54 -23.93 -3.07
CA PHE A 62 -2.64 -23.48 -4.12
C PHE A 62 -1.69 -22.35 -3.72
N VAL A 63 -2.08 -21.44 -2.82
CA VAL A 63 -1.25 -20.29 -2.42
C VAL A 63 -0.44 -20.52 -1.15
N GLN A 64 -0.73 -21.60 -0.40
CA GLN A 64 -0.19 -21.77 0.95
C GLN A 64 1.32 -21.93 1.05
N ASP A 65 1.96 -22.35 -0.03
CA ASP A 65 3.42 -22.53 -0.15
C ASP A 65 4.09 -21.49 -1.07
N ILE A 66 3.32 -20.53 -1.61
CA ILE A 66 3.87 -19.44 -2.42
C ILE A 66 4.34 -18.32 -1.48
N PRO A 67 5.59 -17.87 -1.56
CA PRO A 67 6.07 -16.73 -0.78
C PRO A 67 5.20 -15.48 -1.00
N ALA A 68 4.75 -14.88 0.11
CA ALA A 68 3.94 -13.66 0.09
C ALA A 68 4.80 -12.44 0.37
N VAL A 69 4.66 -11.39 -0.44
CA VAL A 69 5.23 -10.07 -0.18
C VAL A 69 4.09 -9.18 0.31
N VAL A 70 4.15 -8.78 1.57
CA VAL A 70 3.01 -8.29 2.34
C VAL A 70 3.27 -6.88 2.82
N HIS A 71 2.34 -5.97 2.52
CA HIS A 71 2.37 -4.63 3.11
C HIS A 71 1.93 -4.68 4.58
N PHE A 72 2.52 -3.86 5.44
CA PHE A 72 2.18 -3.83 6.87
C PHE A 72 0.72 -3.52 7.18
N SER A 73 -0.03 -2.91 6.25
CA SER A 73 -1.47 -2.65 6.40
C SER A 73 -2.36 -3.90 6.27
N VAL A 74 -1.81 -5.02 5.82
CA VAL A 74 -2.58 -6.26 5.62
C VAL A 74 -3.02 -6.84 6.95
N PRO A 75 -4.32 -7.20 7.12
CA PRO A 75 -4.84 -7.68 8.38
C PRO A 75 -4.20 -9.00 8.85
N ASN A 76 -4.05 -9.13 10.17
CA ASN A 76 -3.40 -10.28 10.80
C ASN A 76 -4.08 -11.62 10.46
N TYR A 77 -5.42 -11.65 10.32
CA TYR A 77 -6.13 -12.88 9.95
C TYR A 77 -5.71 -13.45 8.58
N ILE A 78 -5.24 -12.60 7.64
CA ILE A 78 -4.66 -13.03 6.37
C ILE A 78 -3.29 -13.66 6.60
N LEU A 79 -2.48 -13.02 7.45
CA LEU A 79 -1.13 -13.47 7.77
C LEU A 79 -1.13 -14.83 8.50
N GLU A 80 -2.07 -15.03 9.41
CA GLU A 80 -2.25 -16.28 10.16
C GLU A 80 -2.68 -17.44 9.26
N LYS A 81 -3.55 -17.19 8.29
CA LYS A 81 -4.01 -18.20 7.33
C LYS A 81 -2.95 -18.63 6.33
N HIS A 82 -2.07 -17.73 5.93
CA HIS A 82 -1.02 -18.05 4.97
C HIS A 82 0.15 -18.75 5.64
N LYS A 83 0.45 -19.99 5.25
CA LYS A 83 1.50 -20.84 5.86
C LYS A 83 2.88 -20.67 5.23
N GLY A 84 2.96 -20.06 4.04
CA GLY A 84 4.23 -19.84 3.34
C GLY A 84 5.08 -18.72 3.96
N LYS A 85 6.28 -18.57 3.45
CA LYS A 85 7.18 -17.46 3.85
C LYS A 85 6.52 -16.12 3.56
N LYS A 86 6.71 -15.14 4.45
CA LYS A 86 6.19 -13.79 4.37
C LYS A 86 7.34 -12.79 4.39
N PHE A 87 7.36 -11.90 3.40
CA PHE A 87 8.30 -10.80 3.31
C PHE A 87 7.51 -9.51 3.49
N PHE A 88 7.84 -8.74 4.52
CA PHE A 88 7.13 -7.52 4.83
C PHE A 88 7.79 -6.32 4.17
N TYR A 89 6.96 -5.38 3.73
CA TYR A 89 7.39 -4.08 3.24
C TYR A 89 6.41 -2.99 3.67
N TRP A 90 6.86 -1.75 3.61
CA TRP A 90 6.02 -0.57 3.84
C TRP A 90 6.41 0.55 2.87
N ASP A 91 5.65 1.65 2.86
CA ASP A 91 5.77 2.75 1.91
C ASP A 91 6.35 4.05 2.53
N GLY A 92 7.01 3.93 3.69
CA GLY A 92 7.70 5.03 4.36
C GLY A 92 6.99 5.54 5.63
N ASP A 93 6.15 4.71 6.28
CA ASP A 93 5.58 5.03 7.58
C ASP A 93 6.65 5.25 8.64
N ASN A 94 6.61 6.43 9.30
CA ASN A 94 7.62 6.82 10.27
C ASN A 94 7.64 5.92 11.51
N PHE A 95 6.49 5.40 11.95
CA PHE A 95 6.44 4.52 13.12
C PHE A 95 7.18 3.21 12.87
N VAL A 96 6.91 2.55 11.75
CA VAL A 96 7.58 1.28 11.39
C VAL A 96 9.08 1.50 11.22
N TYR A 97 9.47 2.61 10.57
CA TYR A 97 10.88 2.97 10.44
C TYR A 97 11.56 3.13 11.79
N ASN A 98 10.99 3.93 12.71
CA ASN A 98 11.55 4.16 14.03
C ASN A 98 11.66 2.87 14.85
N ALA A 99 10.63 2.02 14.79
CA ALA A 99 10.61 0.73 15.45
C ALA A 99 11.74 -0.20 14.97
N LEU A 100 11.96 -0.28 13.66
CA LEU A 100 13.02 -1.10 13.08
C LEU A 100 14.41 -0.53 13.33
N VAL A 101 14.58 0.80 13.26
CA VAL A 101 15.84 1.47 13.61
C VAL A 101 16.21 1.18 15.08
N TYR A 102 15.23 1.26 15.98
CA TYR A 102 15.43 0.92 17.38
C TYR A 102 15.80 -0.56 17.57
N ALA A 103 15.04 -1.45 16.95
CA ALA A 103 15.25 -2.89 17.04
C ALA A 103 16.65 -3.30 16.54
N LYS A 104 17.11 -2.71 15.44
CA LYS A 104 18.43 -2.97 14.84
C LYS A 104 19.60 -2.26 15.54
N ASP A 105 19.33 -1.46 16.59
CA ASP A 105 20.33 -0.63 17.28
C ASP A 105 21.15 0.25 16.29
N ILE A 106 20.46 0.76 15.28
CA ILE A 106 21.08 1.62 14.27
C ILE A 106 21.15 3.03 14.86
N GLU A 107 22.31 3.44 15.35
CA GLU A 107 22.57 4.85 15.65
C GLU A 107 22.22 5.69 14.41
N HIS A 108 21.45 6.76 14.55
CA HIS A 108 20.89 7.69 13.55
C HIS A 108 21.82 8.04 12.35
N LYS A 109 22.50 7.07 11.80
CA LYS A 109 23.23 7.18 10.54
C LYS A 109 22.19 7.18 9.45
N THR A 110 22.22 8.20 8.61
CA THR A 110 21.45 8.32 7.39
C THR A 110 21.52 6.98 6.63
N ILE A 111 20.51 6.13 6.82
CA ILE A 111 20.41 4.90 6.04
C ILE A 111 20.16 5.37 4.62
N SER A 112 21.05 5.02 3.69
CA SER A 112 20.81 5.29 2.28
C SER A 112 19.54 4.57 1.86
N TYR A 113 18.82 5.09 0.88
CA TYR A 113 17.59 4.46 0.35
C TYR A 113 17.84 3.01 -0.13
N GLU A 114 19.11 2.70 -0.45
CA GLU A 114 19.59 1.38 -0.87
C GLU A 114 19.76 0.38 0.30
N GLU A 115 19.89 0.88 1.54
CA GLU A 115 19.92 0.10 2.78
C GLU A 115 18.53 0.05 3.45
N SER A 116 17.48 0.34 2.70
CA SER A 116 16.14 0.51 3.22
C SER A 116 15.63 -0.78 3.87
N LEU A 117 15.21 -0.67 5.12
CA LEU A 117 14.61 -1.73 5.94
C LEU A 117 13.25 -2.23 5.37
N GLY A 118 13.18 -2.55 4.06
CA GLY A 118 11.98 -3.02 3.40
C GLY A 118 11.06 -1.93 2.87
N ILE A 119 11.54 -0.70 2.65
CA ILE A 119 10.76 0.36 2.02
C ILE A 119 10.63 0.07 0.52
N LEU A 120 9.41 0.01 0.01
CA LEU A 120 9.13 -0.05 -1.42
C LEU A 120 8.27 1.14 -1.83
N PRO A 121 8.70 1.97 -2.78
CA PRO A 121 7.86 3.02 -3.35
C PRO A 121 6.59 2.42 -3.95
N THR A 122 5.43 2.99 -3.62
CA THR A 122 4.15 2.53 -4.14
C THR A 122 3.43 3.63 -4.90
N GLY A 123 2.65 3.25 -5.91
CA GLY A 123 1.77 4.17 -6.65
C GLY A 123 0.30 3.98 -6.31
N GLY A 124 -0.01 3.26 -5.21
CA GLY A 124 -1.38 3.04 -4.74
C GLY A 124 -2.07 1.79 -5.31
N SER A 125 -1.37 0.94 -6.07
CA SER A 125 -1.89 -0.36 -6.50
C SER A 125 -0.93 -1.50 -6.18
N VAL A 126 -1.43 -2.74 -6.08
CA VAL A 126 -0.60 -3.92 -5.86
C VAL A 126 0.46 -4.09 -6.96
N ALA A 127 0.11 -3.74 -8.19
CA ALA A 127 1.02 -3.84 -9.34
C ALA A 127 2.18 -2.84 -9.28
N THR A 128 1.94 -1.64 -8.75
CA THR A 128 3.02 -0.64 -8.53
C THR A 128 4.01 -1.13 -7.48
N SER A 129 3.53 -1.74 -6.40
CA SER A 129 4.40 -2.39 -5.41
C SER A 129 5.16 -3.57 -6.00
N ALA A 130 4.53 -4.38 -6.87
CA ALA A 130 5.19 -5.48 -7.56
C ALA A 130 6.31 -5.00 -8.49
N PHE A 131 6.12 -3.86 -9.15
CA PHE A 131 7.15 -3.24 -9.97
C PHE A 131 8.36 -2.80 -9.11
N SER A 132 8.12 -2.09 -8.02
CA SER A 132 9.18 -1.69 -7.08
C SER A 132 9.89 -2.90 -6.48
N PHE A 133 9.16 -3.97 -6.15
CA PHE A 133 9.74 -5.21 -5.66
C PHE A 133 10.64 -5.87 -6.73
N ALA A 134 10.20 -5.94 -7.98
CA ALA A 134 11.03 -6.44 -9.08
C ALA A 134 12.29 -5.59 -9.29
N CYS A 135 12.20 -4.26 -9.21
CA CYS A 135 13.35 -3.36 -9.26
C CYS A 135 14.33 -3.63 -8.10
N GLY A 136 13.80 -3.74 -6.87
CA GLY A 136 14.59 -4.04 -5.67
C GLY A 136 15.30 -5.40 -5.72
N MET A 137 14.71 -6.39 -6.37
CA MET A 137 15.37 -7.68 -6.65
C MET A 137 16.44 -7.61 -7.75
N GLY A 138 16.66 -6.46 -8.37
CA GLY A 138 17.66 -6.28 -9.42
C GLY A 138 17.25 -6.79 -10.79
N ALA A 139 15.94 -6.84 -11.08
CA ALA A 139 15.43 -7.23 -12.40
C ALA A 139 16.05 -6.37 -13.52
N LYS A 140 16.56 -7.00 -14.55
CA LYS A 140 17.06 -6.32 -15.77
C LYS A 140 15.96 -6.11 -16.80
N THR A 141 15.00 -7.01 -16.82
CA THR A 141 13.80 -6.92 -17.66
C THR A 141 12.57 -7.15 -16.80
N ILE A 142 11.55 -6.29 -16.92
CA ILE A 142 10.25 -6.43 -16.30
C ILE A 142 9.19 -6.51 -17.41
N ILE A 143 8.45 -7.60 -17.44
CA ILE A 143 7.36 -7.84 -18.40
C ILE A 143 6.04 -7.66 -17.66
N LEU A 144 5.17 -6.79 -18.14
CA LEU A 144 3.85 -6.52 -17.59
C LEU A 144 2.78 -7.28 -18.39
N ILE A 145 1.90 -8.02 -17.70
CA ILE A 145 0.74 -8.68 -18.29
C ILE A 145 -0.51 -8.44 -17.47
N GLY A 146 -1.66 -8.32 -18.14
CA GLY A 146 -2.91 -7.97 -17.47
C GLY A 146 -2.89 -6.59 -16.78
N GLN A 147 -1.99 -5.71 -17.19
CA GLN A 147 -1.81 -4.37 -16.65
C GLN A 147 -2.57 -3.32 -17.49
N ASP A 148 -3.86 -3.53 -17.68
CA ASP A 148 -4.69 -2.75 -18.60
C ASP A 148 -4.75 -1.26 -18.26
N LEU A 149 -4.81 -0.88 -17.00
CA LEU A 149 -4.95 0.51 -16.51
C LEU A 149 -6.14 1.26 -17.16
N ALA A 150 -7.05 0.53 -17.74
CA ALA A 150 -8.20 0.97 -18.48
C ALA A 150 -9.28 -0.12 -18.52
N TYR A 151 -10.42 0.17 -19.11
CA TYR A 151 -11.54 -0.75 -19.24
C TYR A 151 -11.55 -1.45 -20.59
N THR A 152 -10.63 -2.37 -20.78
CA THR A 152 -10.56 -3.21 -21.97
C THR A 152 -11.84 -4.04 -22.14
N ASP A 153 -12.47 -3.95 -23.30
CA ASP A 153 -13.74 -4.64 -23.59
C ASP A 153 -14.88 -4.33 -22.58
N ASN A 154 -14.88 -3.11 -21.99
CA ASN A 154 -15.80 -2.66 -20.96
C ASN A 154 -15.83 -3.56 -19.70
N LYS A 155 -14.72 -4.22 -19.38
CA LYS A 155 -14.54 -5.04 -18.18
C LYS A 155 -13.57 -4.37 -17.21
N THR A 156 -13.75 -4.66 -15.92
CA THR A 156 -12.83 -4.21 -14.86
C THR A 156 -11.68 -5.15 -14.62
N HIS A 157 -11.93 -6.47 -14.74
CA HIS A 157 -10.98 -7.52 -14.40
C HIS A 157 -11.11 -8.72 -15.34
N ALA A 158 -10.08 -9.57 -15.32
CA ALA A 158 -10.06 -10.86 -16.00
C ALA A 158 -11.10 -11.82 -15.42
N ASP A 159 -11.51 -12.79 -16.24
CA ASP A 159 -12.47 -13.81 -15.85
C ASP A 159 -11.90 -14.71 -14.75
N GLY A 160 -12.74 -15.07 -13.78
CA GLY A 160 -12.37 -15.94 -12.65
C GLY A 160 -11.73 -15.23 -11.47
N THR A 161 -11.60 -13.91 -11.49
CA THR A 161 -11.24 -13.13 -10.29
C THR A 161 -12.39 -13.12 -9.29
N PHE A 162 -12.13 -12.72 -8.03
CA PHE A 162 -13.22 -12.50 -7.07
C PHE A 162 -14.12 -11.31 -7.44
N LYS A 163 -13.67 -10.44 -8.34
CA LYS A 163 -14.40 -9.29 -8.89
C LYS A 163 -15.06 -9.54 -10.23
N ASP A 164 -14.98 -10.76 -10.77
CA ASP A 164 -15.52 -11.16 -12.08
C ASP A 164 -17.03 -10.91 -12.23
N LYS A 165 -17.77 -10.94 -11.10
CA LYS A 165 -19.22 -10.65 -11.05
C LYS A 165 -19.53 -9.17 -10.90
N MET A 166 -18.53 -8.31 -10.75
CA MET A 166 -18.68 -6.87 -10.79
C MET A 166 -18.79 -6.46 -12.26
N ASP A 167 -19.97 -6.23 -12.65
CA ASP A 167 -20.58 -6.08 -13.96
C ASP A 167 -19.80 -5.33 -15.03
N LYS A 168 -20.21 -5.54 -16.27
CA LYS A 168 -19.87 -4.67 -17.40
C LYS A 168 -20.15 -3.22 -16.98
N ILE A 169 -19.13 -2.42 -17.02
CA ILE A 169 -19.25 -1.01 -16.69
C ILE A 169 -20.06 -0.35 -17.80
N ASP A 170 -21.12 0.35 -17.42
CA ASP A 170 -21.80 1.24 -18.33
C ASP A 170 -20.91 2.47 -18.62
N THR A 171 -20.08 2.34 -19.64
CA THR A 171 -19.20 3.42 -20.10
C THR A 171 -19.95 4.49 -20.92
N SER A 172 -21.28 4.39 -21.05
CA SER A 172 -22.10 5.39 -21.76
C SER A 172 -22.43 6.61 -20.89
N SER A 173 -22.34 6.50 -19.54
CA SER A 173 -22.50 7.64 -18.64
C SER A 173 -21.26 8.55 -18.70
N GLU A 174 -21.39 9.76 -19.20
CA GLU A 174 -20.31 10.70 -19.49
C GLU A 174 -19.54 11.20 -18.24
N ASN A 175 -20.00 10.94 -17.03
CA ASN A 175 -19.63 11.74 -15.86
C ASN A 175 -18.38 11.30 -15.08
N ASN A 176 -17.71 10.18 -15.39
CA ASN A 176 -16.57 9.71 -14.60
C ASN A 176 -15.43 9.04 -15.38
N TYR A 177 -15.43 9.08 -16.72
CA TYR A 177 -14.40 8.45 -17.53
C TYR A 177 -13.48 9.48 -18.18
N ILE A 178 -12.20 9.12 -18.24
CA ILE A 178 -11.14 9.85 -18.92
C ILE A 178 -10.70 8.98 -20.11
N GLU A 179 -10.35 9.57 -21.23
CA GLU A 179 -9.73 8.86 -22.35
C GLU A 179 -8.20 8.98 -22.24
N VAL A 180 -7.52 7.85 -22.40
CA VAL A 180 -6.06 7.77 -22.51
C VAL A 180 -5.70 7.06 -23.82
N GLU A 181 -4.44 7.19 -24.23
CA GLU A 181 -3.90 6.49 -25.38
C GLU A 181 -3.94 4.98 -25.15
N SER A 182 -4.34 4.22 -26.15
CA SER A 182 -4.43 2.77 -26.10
C SER A 182 -3.19 2.12 -26.73
N ILE A 183 -2.83 0.93 -26.24
CA ILE A 183 -1.69 0.14 -26.73
C ILE A 183 -1.78 -0.19 -28.25
N ASP A 184 -2.98 -0.16 -28.81
CA ASP A 184 -3.23 -0.41 -30.24
C ASP A 184 -3.27 0.86 -31.11
N GLY A 185 -2.92 2.02 -30.54
CA GLY A 185 -2.86 3.31 -31.24
C GLY A 185 -4.16 4.10 -31.28
N GLY A 186 -5.23 3.62 -30.62
CA GLY A 186 -6.48 4.33 -30.44
C GLY A 186 -6.59 5.03 -29.07
N LYS A 187 -7.83 5.18 -28.58
CA LYS A 187 -8.13 5.64 -27.23
C LYS A 187 -8.93 4.60 -26.47
N VAL A 188 -8.71 4.54 -25.16
CA VAL A 188 -9.43 3.66 -24.24
C VAL A 188 -9.91 4.45 -23.03
N LYS A 189 -11.08 4.08 -22.50
CA LYS A 189 -11.66 4.71 -21.32
C LYS A 189 -10.99 4.18 -20.05
N THR A 190 -10.67 5.12 -19.17
CA THR A 190 -10.12 4.85 -17.83
C THR A 190 -10.79 5.74 -16.78
N ILE A 191 -10.41 5.60 -15.53
CA ILE A 191 -10.80 6.48 -14.42
C ILE A 191 -9.57 7.14 -13.81
N TYR A 192 -9.79 8.18 -13.01
CA TYR A 192 -8.72 8.97 -12.41
C TYR A 192 -7.68 8.12 -11.66
N ASN A 193 -8.12 7.16 -10.84
CA ASN A 193 -7.21 6.31 -10.08
C ASN A 193 -6.33 5.44 -10.99
N LEU A 194 -6.89 4.83 -12.03
CA LEU A 194 -6.12 4.03 -12.99
C LEU A 194 -5.16 4.89 -13.79
N LYS A 195 -5.55 6.14 -14.12
CA LYS A 195 -4.68 7.11 -14.77
C LYS A 195 -3.50 7.51 -13.86
N MET A 196 -3.73 7.72 -12.56
CA MET A 196 -2.64 7.96 -11.61
C MET A 196 -1.64 6.79 -11.57
N TYR A 197 -2.13 5.55 -11.62
CA TYR A 197 -1.25 4.38 -11.68
C TYR A 197 -0.46 4.31 -12.99
N LEU A 198 -1.10 4.70 -14.13
CA LEU A 198 -0.42 4.80 -15.43
C LEU A 198 0.73 5.80 -15.36
N GLU A 199 0.46 7.03 -14.92
CA GLU A 199 1.45 8.09 -14.76
C GLU A 199 2.60 7.66 -13.80
N TRP A 200 2.28 6.93 -12.73
CA TRP A 200 3.29 6.39 -11.83
C TRP A 200 4.22 5.37 -12.52
N PHE A 201 3.69 4.45 -13.33
CA PHE A 201 4.52 3.51 -14.09
C PHE A 201 5.44 4.25 -15.06
N GLU A 202 4.94 5.24 -15.78
CA GLU A 202 5.71 6.06 -16.71
C GLU A 202 6.84 6.81 -15.99
N ASP A 203 6.56 7.41 -14.83
CA ASP A 203 7.57 8.06 -13.98
C ASP A 203 8.64 7.08 -13.49
N GLN A 204 8.25 5.87 -13.06
CA GLN A 204 9.24 4.88 -12.61
C GLN A 204 10.10 4.36 -13.76
N ILE A 205 9.53 4.13 -14.92
CA ILE A 205 10.31 3.71 -16.12
C ILE A 205 11.38 4.76 -16.45
N GLN A 206 11.07 6.05 -16.33
CA GLN A 206 12.04 7.11 -16.52
C GLN A 206 13.13 7.13 -15.43
N LYS A 207 12.78 6.84 -14.18
CA LYS A 207 13.74 6.77 -13.05
C LYS A 207 14.70 5.58 -13.14
N TYR A 208 14.28 4.50 -13.78
CA TYR A 208 15.08 3.28 -13.93
C TYR A 208 15.46 3.00 -15.40
N PRO A 209 16.23 3.87 -16.07
CA PRO A 209 16.53 3.77 -17.52
C PRO A 209 17.30 2.51 -17.89
N ASN A 210 17.94 1.85 -16.92
CA ASN A 210 18.68 0.60 -17.14
C ASN A 210 17.82 -0.66 -17.07
N ILE A 211 16.53 -0.54 -16.73
CA ILE A 211 15.58 -1.64 -16.70
C ILE A 211 14.80 -1.65 -18.03
N ASN A 212 14.82 -2.79 -18.72
CA ASN A 212 14.03 -2.98 -19.92
C ASN A 212 12.59 -3.32 -19.51
N VAL A 213 11.64 -2.39 -19.68
CA VAL A 213 10.23 -2.62 -19.37
C VAL A 213 9.48 -2.97 -20.64
N ILE A 214 8.79 -4.10 -20.62
CA ILE A 214 8.00 -4.63 -21.75
C ILE A 214 6.53 -4.66 -21.34
N ASP A 215 5.70 -3.93 -22.06
CA ASP A 215 4.25 -4.03 -21.96
C ASP A 215 3.76 -5.15 -22.89
N ALA A 216 3.47 -6.29 -22.29
CA ALA A 216 2.93 -7.47 -22.96
C ALA A 216 1.46 -7.72 -22.56
N THR A 217 0.77 -6.66 -22.17
CA THR A 217 -0.64 -6.69 -21.74
C THR A 217 -1.57 -7.11 -22.88
N GLU A 218 -1.29 -6.70 -24.12
CA GLU A 218 -2.10 -6.98 -25.31
C GLU A 218 -3.51 -6.37 -25.23
N GLY A 219 -3.63 -5.21 -24.56
CA GLY A 219 -4.85 -4.40 -24.38
C GLY A 219 -4.64 -3.30 -23.36
N GLY A 220 -5.62 -2.39 -23.21
CA GLY A 220 -5.59 -1.32 -22.24
C GLY A 220 -4.85 -0.05 -22.67
N ALA A 221 -4.45 0.74 -21.69
CA ALA A 221 -3.71 1.98 -21.89
C ALA A 221 -2.27 1.72 -22.32
N LEU A 222 -1.73 2.59 -23.17
CA LEU A 222 -0.31 2.58 -23.51
C LEU A 222 0.50 3.12 -22.32
N ILE A 223 1.48 2.35 -21.86
CA ILE A 223 2.43 2.76 -20.83
C ILE A 223 3.66 3.35 -21.53
N HIS A 224 3.78 4.68 -21.54
CA HIS A 224 4.89 5.34 -22.22
C HIS A 224 6.25 4.99 -21.61
N GLY A 225 7.26 4.85 -22.47
CA GLY A 225 8.59 4.40 -22.07
C GLY A 225 8.76 2.89 -22.01
N SER A 226 7.68 2.11 -22.04
CA SER A 226 7.74 0.65 -22.19
C SER A 226 7.87 0.24 -23.67
N LYS A 227 8.33 -1.00 -23.90
CA LYS A 227 8.34 -1.64 -25.23
C LYS A 227 7.11 -2.53 -25.39
N VAL A 228 6.24 -2.18 -26.30
CA VAL A 228 5.05 -2.98 -26.58
C VAL A 228 5.41 -4.20 -27.42
N MET A 229 5.08 -5.40 -26.94
CA MET A 229 5.19 -6.64 -27.72
C MET A 229 4.30 -7.76 -27.16
N PRO A 230 3.86 -8.73 -27.98
CA PRO A 230 3.11 -9.87 -27.50
C PRO A 230 3.89 -10.70 -26.47
N LEU A 231 3.20 -11.23 -25.44
CA LEU A 231 3.82 -12.01 -24.35
C LEU A 231 4.67 -13.17 -24.88
N GLN A 232 4.22 -13.87 -25.92
CA GLN A 232 4.97 -14.97 -26.50
C GLN A 232 6.35 -14.53 -27.02
N GLN A 233 6.44 -13.35 -27.65
CA GLN A 233 7.72 -12.82 -28.14
C GLN A 233 8.59 -12.34 -26.97
N ALA A 234 7.99 -11.69 -25.97
CA ALA A 234 8.71 -11.24 -24.78
C ALA A 234 9.37 -12.43 -24.06
N ILE A 235 8.64 -13.53 -23.87
CA ILE A 235 9.18 -14.74 -23.24
C ILE A 235 10.31 -15.35 -24.07
N GLN A 236 10.12 -15.49 -25.37
CA GLN A 236 11.16 -16.06 -26.25
C GLN A 236 12.46 -15.26 -26.25
N LYS A 237 12.35 -13.95 -26.07
CA LYS A 237 13.50 -13.03 -26.12
C LYS A 237 14.20 -12.88 -24.78
N GLU A 238 13.45 -12.82 -23.69
CA GLU A 238 13.95 -12.38 -22.39
C GLU A 238 14.06 -13.50 -21.34
N CYS A 239 13.28 -14.60 -21.48
CA CYS A 239 13.24 -15.68 -20.51
C CYS A 239 14.12 -16.86 -20.95
N LEU A 240 15.42 -16.62 -21.13
CA LEU A 240 16.38 -17.59 -21.65
C LEU A 240 17.12 -18.37 -20.56
N ALA A 241 17.27 -17.80 -19.38
CA ALA A 241 17.97 -18.43 -18.26
C ALA A 241 17.01 -19.27 -17.42
N GLU A 242 17.54 -20.28 -16.74
CA GLU A 242 16.79 -20.98 -15.71
C GLU A 242 16.63 -20.09 -14.47
N TRP A 243 15.47 -20.19 -13.83
CA TRP A 243 15.12 -19.48 -12.61
C TRP A 243 14.59 -20.46 -11.57
N ASN A 244 15.16 -20.41 -10.36
CA ASN A 244 14.75 -21.22 -9.22
C ASN A 244 14.37 -20.31 -8.04
N ALA A 245 13.07 -20.00 -7.93
CA ALA A 245 12.55 -19.14 -6.88
C ALA A 245 12.81 -19.72 -5.48
N LYS A 246 12.69 -21.04 -5.30
CA LYS A 246 12.88 -21.70 -3.99
C LYS A 246 14.29 -21.46 -3.47
N GLU A 247 15.29 -21.67 -4.31
CA GLU A 247 16.70 -21.43 -3.94
C GLU A 247 16.96 -19.94 -3.64
N ALA A 248 16.38 -19.03 -4.42
CA ALA A 248 16.51 -17.60 -4.15
C ALA A 248 15.89 -17.20 -2.80
N VAL A 249 14.68 -17.71 -2.49
CA VAL A 249 13.95 -17.44 -1.25
C VAL A 249 14.66 -18.04 -0.03
N GLU A 250 15.26 -19.24 -0.14
CA GLU A 250 15.98 -19.88 0.94
C GLU A 250 17.25 -19.12 1.36
N ARG A 251 17.85 -18.38 0.43
CA ARG A 251 19.07 -17.57 0.68
C ARG A 251 18.78 -16.21 1.32
N ILE A 252 17.53 -15.76 1.38
CA ILE A 252 17.19 -14.46 1.98
C ILE A 252 17.31 -14.58 3.51
N PRO A 253 18.21 -13.81 4.17
CA PRO A 253 18.34 -13.82 5.61
C PRO A 253 17.09 -13.25 6.29
N LYS A 254 16.85 -13.62 7.54
CA LYS A 254 15.86 -12.93 8.37
C LYS A 254 16.36 -11.51 8.63
N LEU A 255 15.46 -10.53 8.54
CA LEU A 255 15.78 -9.13 8.83
C LEU A 255 16.09 -8.94 10.33
N LEU A 256 15.26 -9.52 11.19
CA LEU A 256 15.39 -9.45 12.64
C LEU A 256 15.86 -10.78 13.19
N ASP A 257 16.88 -10.74 14.05
CA ASP A 257 17.28 -11.86 14.89
C ASP A 257 16.54 -11.82 16.24
N LYS A 258 16.90 -12.70 17.16
CA LYS A 258 16.22 -12.78 18.46
C LYS A 258 16.43 -11.53 19.31
N ASP A 259 17.63 -10.98 19.31
CA ASP A 259 17.96 -9.78 20.09
C ASP A 259 17.27 -8.56 19.51
N ASP A 260 17.14 -8.49 18.18
CA ASP A 260 16.37 -7.45 17.48
C ASP A 260 14.88 -7.49 17.90
N VAL A 261 14.29 -8.70 18.00
CA VAL A 261 12.89 -8.87 18.42
C VAL A 261 12.70 -8.48 19.88
N GLU A 262 13.63 -8.81 20.78
CA GLU A 262 13.58 -8.38 22.17
C GLU A 262 13.62 -6.83 22.28
N ARG A 263 14.51 -6.17 21.52
CA ARG A 263 14.55 -4.70 21.46
C ARG A 263 13.27 -4.09 20.86
N LEU A 264 12.68 -4.75 19.86
CA LEU A 264 11.40 -4.30 19.29
C LEU A 264 10.29 -4.35 20.34
N ASP A 265 10.23 -5.42 21.13
CA ASP A 265 9.26 -5.55 22.21
C ASP A 265 9.45 -4.46 23.29
N GLU A 266 10.69 -4.20 23.70
CA GLU A 266 11.01 -3.07 24.60
C GLU A 266 10.56 -1.71 24.03
N TYR A 267 10.75 -1.50 22.72
CA TYR A 267 10.29 -0.27 22.07
C TYR A 267 8.78 -0.13 22.13
N LEU A 268 8.04 -1.19 21.80
CA LEU A 268 6.58 -1.18 21.84
C LEU A 268 6.03 -0.97 23.26
N GLN A 269 6.68 -1.53 24.28
CA GLN A 269 6.34 -1.29 25.67
C GLN A 269 6.54 0.19 26.07
N LYS A 270 7.68 0.80 25.71
CA LYS A 270 7.93 2.24 25.92
C LYS A 270 6.90 3.11 25.22
N VAL A 271 6.52 2.76 23.98
CA VAL A 271 5.44 3.46 23.26
C VAL A 271 4.12 3.33 24.02
N SER A 272 3.82 2.15 24.57
CA SER A 272 2.58 1.91 25.31
C SER A 272 2.43 2.78 26.57
N GLU A 273 3.53 3.13 27.24
CA GLU A 273 3.55 3.99 28.43
C GLU A 273 3.03 5.40 28.15
N ASN A 274 3.13 5.87 26.90
CA ASN A 274 2.71 7.20 26.49
C ASN A 274 1.21 7.28 26.10
N THR A 275 0.47 6.17 26.06
CA THR A 275 -0.90 6.14 25.56
C THR A 275 -1.86 7.05 26.33
N GLU A 276 -1.78 7.10 27.67
CA GLU A 276 -2.62 7.97 28.49
C GLU A 276 -2.32 9.45 28.29
N GLU A 277 -1.04 9.84 28.20
CA GLU A 277 -0.68 11.23 27.92
C GLU A 277 -1.22 11.68 26.55
N VAL A 278 -1.10 10.83 25.53
CA VAL A 278 -1.63 11.10 24.18
C VAL A 278 -3.16 11.26 24.22
N LYS A 279 -3.88 10.38 24.92
CA LYS A 279 -5.33 10.50 25.10
C LYS A 279 -5.73 11.84 25.73
N ASP A 280 -4.98 12.29 26.73
CA ASP A 280 -5.26 13.57 27.38
C ASP A 280 -4.95 14.76 26.48
N LYS A 281 -3.87 14.71 25.68
CA LYS A 281 -3.58 15.74 24.66
C LYS A 281 -4.66 15.78 23.59
N ILE A 282 -5.17 14.64 23.15
CA ILE A 282 -6.29 14.57 22.20
C ILE A 282 -7.55 15.22 22.78
N LYS A 283 -7.92 14.91 24.05
CA LYS A 283 -9.05 15.54 24.74
C LYS A 283 -8.90 17.07 24.81
N ASP A 284 -7.70 17.56 25.11
CA ASP A 284 -7.41 19.00 25.15
C ASP A 284 -7.51 19.63 23.75
N GLY A 285 -7.06 18.93 22.73
CA GLY A 285 -7.25 19.33 21.33
C GLY A 285 -8.74 19.47 20.97
N ILE A 286 -9.55 18.47 21.31
CA ILE A 286 -11.00 18.51 21.10
C ILE A 286 -11.64 19.73 21.82
N LYS A 287 -11.24 20.02 23.07
CA LYS A 287 -11.71 21.23 23.78
C LYS A 287 -11.32 22.51 23.04
N CYS A 288 -10.08 22.59 22.52
CA CYS A 288 -9.62 23.74 21.74
C CYS A 288 -10.41 23.91 20.45
N TYR A 289 -10.67 22.85 19.69
CA TYR A 289 -11.50 22.92 18.49
C TYR A 289 -12.96 23.25 18.79
N LYS A 290 -13.57 22.70 19.85
CA LYS A 290 -14.91 23.09 20.31
C LYS A 290 -14.98 24.58 20.68
N ARG A 291 -13.92 25.11 21.29
CA ARG A 291 -13.81 26.55 21.56
C ARG A 291 -13.69 27.37 20.28
N LEU A 292 -12.87 26.91 19.31
CA LEU A 292 -12.77 27.55 17.99
C LEU A 292 -14.14 27.60 17.30
N LEU A 293 -14.88 26.49 17.32
CA LEU A 293 -16.22 26.37 16.76
C LEU A 293 -17.22 27.35 17.43
N SER A 294 -17.11 27.59 18.73
CA SER A 294 -17.94 28.55 19.43
C SER A 294 -17.60 30.00 19.06
N LEU A 295 -16.31 30.28 18.86
CA LEU A 295 -15.83 31.60 18.46
C LEU A 295 -16.19 31.95 17.02
N SER A 296 -16.15 30.98 16.10
CA SER A 296 -16.50 31.21 14.67
C SER A 296 -17.97 31.60 14.48
N LYS A 297 -18.85 31.20 15.41
CA LYS A 297 -20.28 31.53 15.38
C LYS A 297 -20.59 32.93 15.96
N ASN A 298 -19.64 33.59 16.64
CA ASN A 298 -19.87 34.85 17.33
C ASN A 298 -19.25 36.01 16.53
N LYS A 299 -20.10 36.87 15.96
CA LYS A 299 -19.70 38.02 15.15
C LYS A 299 -18.87 39.08 15.88
N ASN A 300 -18.87 39.11 17.24
CA ASN A 300 -18.19 40.12 18.05
C ASN A 300 -16.86 39.62 18.66
N VAL A 301 -16.29 38.56 18.15
CA VAL A 301 -15.04 37.98 18.68
C VAL A 301 -13.83 38.75 18.17
N THR A 302 -12.91 39.06 19.09
CA THR A 302 -11.65 39.71 18.74
C THR A 302 -10.69 38.70 18.10
N ASN A 303 -9.99 39.10 17.02
CA ASN A 303 -8.94 38.32 16.37
C ASN A 303 -7.87 37.78 17.32
N LYS A 304 -7.63 38.47 18.43
CA LYS A 304 -6.69 38.06 19.49
C LYS A 304 -7.10 36.74 20.15
N LYS A 305 -8.41 36.56 20.45
CA LYS A 305 -8.93 35.32 21.06
C LYS A 305 -8.83 34.12 20.08
N ILE A 306 -9.16 34.33 18.80
CA ILE A 306 -9.04 33.31 17.78
C ILE A 306 -7.56 32.91 17.62
N LYS A 307 -6.65 33.87 17.45
CA LYS A 307 -5.21 33.61 17.36
C LYS A 307 -4.66 32.79 18.52
N GLN A 308 -5.13 33.07 19.75
CA GLN A 308 -4.69 32.31 20.94
C GLN A 308 -5.14 30.84 20.89
N VAL A 309 -6.39 30.57 20.44
CA VAL A 309 -6.90 29.21 20.32
C VAL A 309 -6.17 28.46 19.22
N LEU A 310 -5.95 29.08 18.06
CA LEU A 310 -5.17 28.49 16.95
C LEU A 310 -3.73 28.17 17.36
N LYS A 311 -3.09 29.03 18.18
CA LYS A 311 -1.75 28.75 18.72
C LYS A 311 -1.75 27.50 19.60
N ASN A 312 -2.76 27.31 20.42
CA ASN A 312 -2.88 26.12 21.29
C ASN A 312 -3.13 24.86 20.43
N ILE A 313 -4.02 24.94 19.45
CA ILE A 313 -4.26 23.85 18.48
C ILE A 313 -2.96 23.44 17.79
N LYS A 314 -2.22 24.42 17.25
CA LYS A 314 -0.93 24.16 16.60
C LYS A 314 0.06 23.45 17.52
N LYS A 315 0.12 23.86 18.80
CA LYS A 315 1.01 23.21 19.78
C LYS A 315 0.61 21.75 20.02
N ILE A 316 -0.69 21.47 20.12
CA ILE A 316 -1.19 20.11 20.33
C ILE A 316 -0.96 19.26 19.09
N ASN A 317 -1.27 19.78 17.90
CA ASN A 317 -1.04 19.08 16.65
C ASN A 317 0.45 18.73 16.48
N ASN A 318 1.36 19.69 16.72
CA ASN A 318 2.80 19.42 16.64
C ASN A 318 3.25 18.30 17.61
N TYR A 319 2.65 18.23 18.81
CA TYR A 319 2.92 17.13 19.74
C TYR A 319 2.43 15.79 19.18
N LEU A 320 1.18 15.75 18.67
CA LEU A 320 0.59 14.54 18.11
C LEU A 320 1.34 14.06 16.85
N ASP A 321 1.76 15.00 15.99
CA ASP A 321 2.49 14.70 14.76
C ASP A 321 3.90 14.13 15.01
N SER A 322 4.44 14.29 16.20
CA SER A 322 5.77 13.79 16.61
C SER A 322 5.73 12.64 17.62
N ASN A 323 4.54 12.24 18.08
CA ASN A 323 4.41 11.20 19.10
C ASN A 323 4.17 9.81 18.45
N GLU A 324 4.92 8.80 18.88
CA GLU A 324 4.89 7.45 18.32
C GLU A 324 3.51 6.78 18.37
N VAL A 325 2.77 6.94 19.49
CA VAL A 325 1.39 6.41 19.61
C VAL A 325 0.46 7.06 18.59
N SER A 326 0.60 8.38 18.40
CA SER A 326 -0.20 9.14 17.43
C SER A 326 0.16 8.74 16.00
N LEU A 327 1.45 8.57 15.70
CA LEU A 327 1.92 8.14 14.37
C LEU A 327 1.35 6.78 14.01
N LEU A 328 1.44 5.79 14.93
CA LEU A 328 0.85 4.48 14.74
C LEU A 328 -0.68 4.55 14.52
N ALA A 329 -1.38 5.30 15.37
CA ALA A 329 -2.83 5.45 15.27
C ALA A 329 -3.26 6.17 13.98
N THR A 330 -2.49 7.16 13.51
CA THR A 330 -2.74 7.89 12.27
C THR A 330 -2.55 6.99 11.05
N GLY A 331 -1.52 6.14 11.05
CA GLY A 331 -1.31 5.13 10.00
C GLY A 331 -2.54 4.23 9.78
N CYS A 332 -3.28 3.91 10.85
CA CYS A 332 -4.53 3.16 10.78
C CYS A 332 -5.75 4.00 10.30
N LEU A 333 -5.61 5.33 10.20
CA LEU A 333 -6.71 6.26 9.88
C LEU A 333 -6.57 6.93 8.49
N GLN A 334 -5.69 6.48 7.61
CA GLN A 334 -5.37 7.12 6.33
C GLN A 334 -6.60 7.46 5.47
N ASP A 335 -7.57 6.58 5.36
CA ASP A 335 -8.82 6.82 4.60
C ASP A 335 -9.62 8.02 5.14
N ILE A 336 -9.54 8.24 6.44
CA ILE A 336 -10.27 9.30 7.14
C ILE A 336 -9.53 10.63 6.97
N GLU A 337 -8.22 10.61 7.06
CA GLU A 337 -7.38 11.77 6.84
C GLU A 337 -7.55 12.31 5.42
N TYR A 338 -7.56 11.42 4.42
CA TYR A 338 -7.82 11.80 3.04
C TYR A 338 -9.19 12.47 2.87
N SER A 339 -10.27 11.93 3.47
CA SER A 339 -11.61 12.50 3.38
C SER A 339 -11.73 13.89 4.03
N ILE A 340 -10.96 14.14 5.10
CA ILE A 340 -10.92 15.44 5.78
C ILE A 340 -10.10 16.44 4.97
N ARG A 341 -8.94 16.03 4.45
CA ARG A 341 -8.06 16.89 3.62
C ARG A 341 -8.75 17.35 2.33
N THR A 342 -9.47 16.48 1.64
CA THR A 342 -10.18 16.86 0.41
C THR A 342 -11.26 17.92 0.66
N GLY A 343 -11.91 17.93 1.83
CA GLY A 343 -12.85 18.99 2.22
C GLY A 343 -12.19 20.33 2.56
N MET A 344 -10.91 20.33 2.98
CA MET A 344 -10.21 21.55 3.38
C MET A 344 -9.87 22.49 2.20
N TYR A 345 -9.82 22.00 0.98
CA TYR A 345 -9.50 22.80 -0.22
C TYR A 345 -10.73 23.38 -0.93
N ALA A 346 -11.94 23.11 -0.43
CA ALA A 346 -13.14 23.73 -0.99
C ALA A 346 -13.19 25.22 -0.65
N TYR A 347 -13.39 26.08 -1.67
CA TYR A 347 -13.53 27.54 -1.49
C TYR A 347 -14.70 27.84 -0.56
N LYS A 348 -14.52 28.76 0.39
CA LYS A 348 -15.53 29.18 1.36
C LYS A 348 -15.85 30.67 1.21
N ASP A 349 -17.11 31.00 1.41
CA ASP A 349 -17.61 32.38 1.23
C ASP A 349 -17.12 33.34 2.32
N SER A 350 -16.70 32.83 3.48
CA SER A 350 -16.18 33.66 4.56
C SER A 350 -15.13 32.96 5.44
N ILE A 351 -14.26 33.77 6.09
CA ILE A 351 -13.28 33.30 7.09
C ILE A 351 -13.97 32.55 8.25
N ASN A 352 -15.16 32.98 8.65
CA ASN A 352 -15.90 32.33 9.75
C ASN A 352 -16.41 30.94 9.33
N ASP A 353 -16.81 30.76 8.08
CA ASP A 353 -17.23 29.46 7.56
C ASP A 353 -16.03 28.52 7.44
N GLU A 354 -14.87 29.03 7.02
CA GLU A 354 -13.60 28.29 7.01
C GLU A 354 -13.21 27.84 8.43
N LEU A 355 -13.21 28.73 9.42
CA LEU A 355 -12.91 28.39 10.81
C LEU A 355 -13.91 27.39 11.40
N ASN A 356 -15.18 27.50 11.03
CA ASN A 356 -16.23 26.57 11.46
C ASN A 356 -15.97 25.16 10.92
N GLU A 357 -15.61 25.04 9.66
CA GLU A 357 -15.31 23.75 9.04
C GLU A 357 -14.01 23.13 9.58
N VAL A 358 -12.95 23.92 9.67
CA VAL A 358 -11.68 23.49 10.30
C VAL A 358 -11.93 22.97 11.73
N ALA A 359 -12.78 23.65 12.49
CA ALA A 359 -13.09 23.22 13.86
C ALA A 359 -13.86 21.89 13.88
N LYS A 360 -14.86 21.71 13.01
CA LYS A 360 -15.63 20.45 12.90
C LYS A 360 -14.75 19.27 12.46
N ASN A 361 -13.93 19.49 11.44
CA ASN A 361 -13.02 18.49 10.93
C ASN A 361 -11.96 18.08 11.96
N GLY A 362 -11.41 19.07 12.68
CA GLY A 362 -10.46 18.82 13.76
C GLY A 362 -11.08 18.03 14.93
N ILE A 363 -12.33 18.31 15.32
CA ILE A 363 -13.05 17.53 16.32
C ILE A 363 -13.23 16.09 15.83
N SER A 364 -13.76 15.90 14.63
CA SER A 364 -14.02 14.59 14.06
C SER A 364 -12.76 13.75 13.94
N TYR A 365 -11.66 14.35 13.49
CA TYR A 365 -10.37 13.68 13.39
C TYR A 365 -9.85 13.24 14.75
N LEU A 366 -9.83 14.14 15.73
CA LEU A 366 -9.31 13.83 17.06
C LEU A 366 -10.18 12.83 17.83
N GLU A 367 -11.50 12.83 17.63
CA GLU A 367 -12.38 11.80 18.22
C GLU A 367 -12.08 10.40 17.65
N LYS A 368 -11.78 10.31 16.36
CA LYS A 368 -11.37 9.05 15.71
C LYS A 368 -9.97 8.62 16.14
N LEU A 369 -9.03 9.58 16.23
CA LEU A 369 -7.69 9.31 16.74
C LEU A 369 -7.74 8.78 18.18
N TYR A 370 -8.57 9.38 19.04
CA TYR A 370 -8.78 8.90 20.40
C TYR A 370 -9.28 7.44 20.45
N ALA A 371 -10.29 7.14 19.62
CA ALA A 371 -10.84 5.79 19.54
C ALA A 371 -9.79 4.79 19.04
N MET A 372 -8.95 5.17 18.08
CA MET A 372 -7.88 4.32 17.58
C MET A 372 -6.80 4.07 18.62
N VAL A 373 -6.34 5.11 19.34
CA VAL A 373 -5.39 4.96 20.45
C VAL A 373 -5.95 4.03 21.55
N ALA A 374 -7.25 4.13 21.84
CA ALA A 374 -7.90 3.24 22.81
C ALA A 374 -7.97 1.77 22.35
N LEU A 375 -8.08 1.54 21.05
CA LEU A 375 -8.03 0.18 20.45
C LEU A 375 -6.62 -0.39 20.42
N LEU A 376 -5.62 0.44 20.16
CA LEU A 376 -4.21 0.02 20.08
C LEU A 376 -3.58 -0.23 21.45
N GLU A 377 -4.03 0.47 22.48
CA GLU A 377 -3.43 0.37 23.82
C GLU A 377 -3.32 -1.06 24.36
N PRO A 378 -4.38 -1.91 24.37
CA PRO A 378 -4.25 -3.28 24.85
C PRO A 378 -3.30 -4.13 23.99
N GLU A 379 -3.20 -3.85 22.68
CA GLU A 379 -2.29 -4.56 21.78
C GLU A 379 -0.83 -4.17 22.06
N LEU A 380 -0.54 -2.88 22.27
CA LEU A 380 0.79 -2.39 22.62
C LEU A 380 1.28 -2.90 23.98
N LYS A 381 0.37 -3.22 24.91
CA LYS A 381 0.70 -3.76 26.25
C LYS A 381 0.93 -5.27 26.25
N LYS A 382 0.73 -5.98 25.15
CA LYS A 382 1.06 -7.39 25.06
C LYS A 382 2.57 -7.57 25.07
N ASN A 383 3.04 -8.55 25.83
CA ASN A 383 4.45 -8.95 25.82
C ASN A 383 4.62 -10.07 24.78
N PHE A 384 5.11 -9.73 23.59
CA PHE A 384 5.24 -10.65 22.47
C PHE A 384 6.34 -11.71 22.69
N CYS A 385 7.30 -11.46 23.61
CA CYS A 385 8.34 -12.41 23.94
C CYS A 385 7.91 -13.48 24.94
N GLN A 386 6.82 -13.28 25.69
CA GLN A 386 6.32 -14.23 26.70
C GLN A 386 5.19 -15.14 26.20
N GLU A 387 4.52 -14.78 25.13
CA GLU A 387 3.55 -15.69 24.50
C GLU A 387 4.31 -16.73 23.68
N ASP A 388 3.90 -18.02 23.73
CA ASP A 388 4.49 -19.17 23.03
C ASP A 388 4.62 -19.04 21.50
N ASN A 389 4.27 -17.88 20.94
CA ASN A 389 4.45 -17.50 19.54
C ASN A 389 5.92 -17.31 19.12
N CYS A 390 6.86 -17.22 20.05
CA CYS A 390 8.30 -17.33 19.76
C CYS A 390 8.75 -18.76 19.39
N GLY A 391 7.87 -19.75 19.49
CA GLY A 391 8.18 -21.15 19.22
C GLY A 391 8.54 -21.47 17.75
N GLU A 392 8.09 -20.69 16.79
CA GLU A 392 8.42 -20.87 15.36
C GLU A 392 9.67 -20.10 14.91
N LEU A 393 10.32 -19.35 15.80
CA LEU A 393 11.66 -18.79 15.55
C LEU A 393 12.80 -19.78 15.87
N LYS A 394 12.44 -21.00 16.35
CA LYS A 394 13.40 -22.08 16.58
C LYS A 394 13.38 -23.01 15.36
N GLU A 395 14.07 -22.64 14.30
CA GLU A 395 14.75 -23.46 13.28
C GLU A 395 14.96 -22.65 12.00
#